data_f7dfdb3b642333a009d276ec7594e560
#
_entry.id   f7dfdb3b642333a009d276ec7594e560
#
_cell.length_a   1.000
_cell.length_b   1.000
_cell.length_c   1.000
_cell.angle_alpha   90.00
_cell.angle_beta   90.00
_cell.angle_gamma   90.00
#
_symmetry.space_group_name_H-M   'P 1'
#
loop_
_entity.id
_entity.type
_entity.pdbx_description
1 polymer ?
#
loop_
_entity_poly.entity_id
_entity_poly.type
_entity_poly.pdbx_seq_one_letter_code
_entity_poly.pdbx_strand_id
1 'polypeptide(L)'
;MKNNYLGIKQYIGFLNLEKLKIVSILIILFCVPPYFFVAFDFDSLAPGLIVSSFVISLILWKEIKNLSVIDVFIIASIILLLICDSLISLFFFGYKKPILSTIFIVPFICSILISKVLCRSSTVNVISSLNVLCFAVLILGFLSIIFPFSPGNYGALEKDVFPFYEQSHYALALGILAFPVVLTSSGLYSFFLIIMIFSLGLLFPNLTMIVFAIALTPIALARYGSKIYYSLILLLFLVILLIVLTYSDKLDYFLERINFLESENLTALVYLQGWQLLIESLKDSNGVGIGFQMLGSNIAPNVPATDVIQALYGKSFNLEDGGFLAAKLISEFGIFGILLVTSFVLLVIVFYIKVTKIYLIWYRHPELLISVASIVGFLVELMLRGVGYFSPSLIWFISMVFYFFYSRGRVNYHE
;
A
#
# COMPACT_ATOMS: atom_id res chain seq x y z
N MET A 1 -22.21 -30.55 11.23
CA MET A 1 -22.50 -29.17 10.80
C MET A 1 -22.62 -29.18 9.29
N LYS A 2 -23.83 -29.06 8.75
CA LYS A 2 -24.10 -29.05 7.31
C LYS A 2 -23.43 -27.82 6.69
N ASN A 3 -22.56 -28.08 5.70
CA ASN A 3 -21.92 -27.08 4.86
C ASN A 3 -22.97 -26.29 4.06
N ASN A 4 -23.54 -25.26 4.66
CA ASN A 4 -24.15 -24.20 3.91
C ASN A 4 -23.01 -23.29 3.39
N TYR A 5 -22.28 -23.80 2.40
CA TYR A 5 -21.58 -22.92 1.49
C TYR A 5 -22.67 -22.05 0.87
N LEU A 6 -22.73 -20.79 1.27
CA LEU A 6 -23.30 -19.76 0.42
C LEU A 6 -22.50 -19.85 -0.87
N GLY A 7 -22.98 -20.71 -1.78
CA GLY A 7 -22.57 -20.65 -3.16
C GLY A 7 -22.87 -19.24 -3.61
N ILE A 8 -21.88 -18.35 -3.51
CA ILE A 8 -21.81 -17.20 -4.39
C ILE A 8 -21.74 -17.87 -5.76
N LYS A 9 -22.94 -18.15 -6.34
CA LYS A 9 -23.06 -18.40 -7.76
C LYS A 9 -22.31 -17.24 -8.35
N GLN A 10 -21.13 -17.53 -8.91
CA GLN A 10 -20.42 -16.59 -9.75
C GLN A 10 -21.42 -16.18 -10.83
N TYR A 11 -22.15 -15.12 -10.53
CA TYR A 11 -22.83 -14.38 -11.58
C TYR A 11 -21.68 -13.76 -12.40
N ILE A 12 -21.26 -14.50 -13.41
CA ILE A 12 -20.74 -13.94 -14.64
C ILE A 12 -21.95 -13.24 -15.26
N GLY A 13 -22.44 -12.23 -14.56
CA GLY A 13 -23.52 -11.36 -14.97
C GLY A 13 -22.88 -10.15 -15.60
N PHE A 14 -23.25 -9.88 -16.83
CA PHE A 14 -23.08 -8.68 -17.63
C PHE A 14 -22.45 -7.49 -16.88
N LEU A 15 -21.57 -6.77 -17.56
CA LEU A 15 -20.94 -5.52 -17.13
C LEU A 15 -22.01 -4.60 -16.53
N ASN A 16 -22.20 -4.70 -15.22
CA ASN A 16 -23.07 -3.79 -14.50
C ASN A 16 -22.31 -2.45 -14.45
N LEU A 17 -22.96 -1.37 -14.83
CA LEU A 17 -22.39 -0.02 -14.83
C LEU A 17 -21.72 0.34 -13.51
N GLU A 18 -22.27 -0.13 -12.40
CA GLU A 18 -21.69 0.06 -11.06
C GLU A 18 -20.33 -0.65 -10.91
N LYS A 19 -20.24 -1.90 -11.33
CA LYS A 19 -18.98 -2.65 -11.33
C LYS A 19 -17.94 -2.00 -12.23
N LEU A 20 -18.35 -1.59 -13.45
CA LEU A 20 -17.46 -0.90 -14.38
C LEU A 20 -16.93 0.40 -13.79
N LYS A 21 -17.79 1.19 -13.13
CA LYS A 21 -17.39 2.42 -12.42
C LYS A 21 -16.33 2.15 -11.36
N ILE A 22 -16.51 1.12 -10.51
CA ILE A 22 -15.54 0.77 -9.46
C ILE A 22 -14.22 0.30 -10.08
N VAL A 23 -14.25 -0.57 -11.08
CA VAL A 23 -13.04 -1.04 -11.79
C VAL A 23 -12.29 0.14 -12.41
N SER A 24 -12.98 1.06 -13.06
CA SER A 24 -12.37 2.25 -13.65
C SER A 24 -11.68 3.13 -12.59
N ILE A 25 -12.34 3.37 -11.45
CA ILE A 25 -11.77 4.12 -10.33
C ILE A 25 -10.48 3.47 -9.85
N LEU A 26 -10.50 2.15 -9.66
CA LEU A 26 -9.34 1.40 -9.19
C LEU A 26 -8.19 1.39 -10.22
N ILE A 27 -8.49 1.24 -11.51
CA ILE A 27 -7.47 1.34 -12.58
C ILE A 27 -6.85 2.74 -12.59
N ILE A 28 -7.68 3.80 -12.54
CA ILE A 28 -7.17 5.17 -12.51
C ILE A 28 -6.29 5.39 -11.27
N LEU A 29 -6.71 4.91 -10.10
CA LEU A 29 -5.95 5.08 -8.86
C LEU A 29 -4.60 4.36 -8.89
N PHE A 30 -4.55 3.10 -9.34
CA PHE A 30 -3.35 2.27 -9.22
C PHE A 30 -2.43 2.31 -10.45
N CYS A 31 -2.97 2.53 -11.66
CA CYS A 31 -2.18 2.44 -12.88
C CYS A 31 -1.80 3.80 -13.48
N VAL A 32 -2.62 4.84 -13.28
CA VAL A 32 -2.32 6.16 -13.89
C VAL A 32 -1.14 6.88 -13.21
N PRO A 33 -0.99 6.91 -11.86
CA PRO A 33 0.14 7.56 -11.23
C PRO A 33 1.51 7.01 -11.68
N PRO A 34 1.77 5.68 -11.67
CA PRO A 34 3.03 5.15 -12.16
C PRO A 34 3.23 5.35 -13.66
N TYR A 35 2.15 5.31 -14.46
CA TYR A 35 2.23 5.63 -15.88
C TYR A 35 2.69 7.07 -16.13
N PHE A 36 2.12 8.05 -15.42
CA PHE A 36 2.51 9.47 -15.54
C PHE A 36 3.95 9.69 -15.11
N PHE A 37 4.41 9.02 -14.06
CA PHE A 37 5.78 9.10 -13.59
C PHE A 37 6.78 8.80 -14.71
N VAL A 38 6.56 7.71 -15.47
CA VAL A 38 7.47 7.31 -16.57
C VAL A 38 7.20 8.08 -17.86
N ALA A 39 5.92 8.19 -18.25
CA ALA A 39 5.58 8.76 -19.57
C ALA A 39 5.97 10.24 -19.70
N PHE A 40 5.97 10.99 -18.59
CA PHE A 40 6.28 12.42 -18.54
C PHE A 40 7.59 12.73 -17.81
N ASP A 41 8.37 11.70 -17.44
CA ASP A 41 9.67 11.84 -16.78
C ASP A 41 9.61 12.70 -15.51
N PHE A 42 8.61 12.43 -14.67
CA PHE A 42 8.46 13.12 -13.39
C PHE A 42 9.37 12.50 -12.32
N ASP A 43 9.82 13.33 -11.38
CA ASP A 43 10.65 12.88 -10.24
C ASP A 43 9.87 12.14 -9.14
N SER A 44 8.52 12.15 -9.19
CA SER A 44 7.68 11.52 -8.18
C SER A 44 6.33 11.08 -8.71
N LEU A 45 5.61 10.23 -7.94
CA LEU A 45 4.23 9.82 -8.25
C LEU A 45 3.20 10.92 -8.04
N ALA A 46 3.57 12.04 -7.37
CA ALA A 46 2.63 13.08 -6.96
C ALA A 46 1.83 13.68 -8.13
N PRO A 47 2.43 14.10 -9.25
CA PRO A 47 1.66 14.67 -10.36
C PRO A 47 0.61 13.71 -10.92
N GLY A 48 1.01 12.46 -11.15
CA GLY A 48 0.08 11.43 -11.63
C GLY A 48 -1.05 11.12 -10.65
N LEU A 49 -0.75 11.09 -9.34
CA LEU A 49 -1.76 10.86 -8.31
C LEU A 49 -2.75 12.03 -8.19
N ILE A 50 -2.27 13.27 -8.31
CA ILE A 50 -3.13 14.46 -8.31
C ILE A 50 -4.08 14.41 -9.50
N VAL A 51 -3.57 14.16 -10.71
CA VAL A 51 -4.39 14.03 -11.92
C VAL A 51 -5.41 12.90 -11.77
N SER A 52 -4.97 11.73 -11.30
CA SER A 52 -5.86 10.59 -11.04
C SER A 52 -6.96 10.93 -10.05
N SER A 53 -6.61 11.58 -8.94
CA SER A 53 -7.55 11.98 -7.90
C SER A 53 -8.53 13.03 -8.40
N PHE A 54 -8.09 13.95 -9.23
CA PHE A 54 -8.95 14.94 -9.86
C PHE A 54 -9.95 14.28 -10.81
N VAL A 55 -9.49 13.39 -11.70
CA VAL A 55 -10.35 12.63 -12.63
C VAL A 55 -11.37 11.78 -11.87
N ILE A 56 -10.93 11.05 -10.83
CA ILE A 56 -11.84 10.27 -9.97
C ILE A 56 -12.86 11.19 -9.31
N SER A 57 -12.46 12.33 -8.78
CA SER A 57 -13.36 13.28 -8.14
C SER A 57 -14.40 13.85 -9.11
N LEU A 58 -14.03 14.06 -10.38
CA LEU A 58 -14.99 14.42 -11.43
C LEU A 58 -15.99 13.30 -11.71
N ILE A 59 -15.54 12.05 -11.81
CA ILE A 59 -16.42 10.87 -11.98
C ILE A 59 -17.37 10.76 -10.79
N LEU A 60 -16.88 11.12 -9.59
CA LEU A 60 -17.60 11.02 -8.31
C LEU A 60 -18.26 12.35 -7.88
N TRP A 61 -18.38 13.33 -8.77
CA TRP A 61 -18.91 14.67 -8.46
C TRP A 61 -20.23 14.63 -7.68
N LYS A 62 -21.12 13.68 -8.04
CA LYS A 62 -22.41 13.51 -7.35
C LYS A 62 -22.26 13.15 -5.87
N GLU A 63 -21.15 12.53 -5.47
CA GLU A 63 -20.89 12.11 -4.08
C GLU A 63 -20.48 13.29 -3.18
N ILE A 64 -20.03 14.39 -3.74
CA ILE A 64 -19.68 15.59 -2.97
C ILE A 64 -20.90 16.10 -2.19
N LYS A 65 -22.09 16.02 -2.78
CA LYS A 65 -23.35 16.41 -2.13
C LYS A 65 -23.71 15.51 -0.92
N ASN A 66 -23.05 14.38 -0.79
CA ASN A 66 -23.30 13.39 0.24
C ASN A 66 -22.24 13.41 1.35
N LEU A 67 -21.34 14.40 1.35
CA LEU A 67 -20.41 14.60 2.44
C LEU A 67 -21.18 14.95 3.71
N SER A 68 -20.88 14.25 4.79
CA SER A 68 -21.44 14.56 6.12
C SER A 68 -20.72 15.76 6.74
N VAL A 69 -21.32 16.34 7.76
CA VAL A 69 -20.67 17.41 8.55
C VAL A 69 -19.34 16.94 9.12
N ILE A 70 -19.27 15.67 9.54
CA ILE A 70 -18.05 15.06 10.07
C ILE A 70 -16.96 15.02 8.97
N ASP A 71 -17.30 14.62 7.74
CA ASP A 71 -16.36 14.59 6.62
C ASP A 71 -15.79 15.98 6.35
N VAL A 72 -16.65 16.99 6.30
CA VAL A 72 -16.26 18.39 6.08
C VAL A 72 -15.35 18.87 7.21
N PHE A 73 -15.67 18.54 8.46
CA PHE A 73 -14.85 18.88 9.61
C PHE A 73 -13.47 18.21 9.55
N ILE A 74 -13.38 16.93 9.20
CA ILE A 74 -12.10 16.22 9.02
C ILE A 74 -11.28 16.88 7.90
N ILE A 75 -11.88 17.15 6.74
CA ILE A 75 -11.22 17.81 5.62
C ILE A 75 -10.68 19.19 6.06
N ALA A 76 -11.51 20.00 6.71
CA ALA A 76 -11.11 21.33 7.18
C ALA A 76 -9.97 21.25 8.20
N SER A 77 -10.01 20.29 9.13
CA SER A 77 -8.94 20.09 10.13
C SER A 77 -7.62 19.71 9.47
N ILE A 78 -7.63 18.82 8.48
CA ILE A 78 -6.41 18.42 7.75
C ILE A 78 -5.88 19.59 6.92
N ILE A 79 -6.75 20.34 6.23
CA ILE A 79 -6.34 21.56 5.51
C ILE A 79 -5.63 22.52 6.47
N LEU A 80 -6.24 22.79 7.61
CA LEU A 80 -5.68 23.72 8.61
C LEU A 80 -4.31 23.23 9.09
N LEU A 81 -4.17 21.97 9.44
CA LEU A 81 -2.90 21.37 9.88
C LEU A 81 -1.81 21.50 8.81
N LEU A 82 -2.12 21.11 7.55
CA LEU A 82 -1.16 21.18 6.44
C LEU A 82 -0.74 22.62 6.15
N ILE A 83 -1.68 23.58 6.18
CA ILE A 83 -1.38 24.99 5.94
C ILE A 83 -0.54 25.56 7.08
N CYS A 84 -0.90 25.32 8.34
CA CYS A 84 -0.15 25.82 9.48
C CYS A 84 1.29 25.33 9.48
N ASP A 85 1.50 24.01 9.29
CA ASP A 85 2.84 23.44 9.26
C ASP A 85 3.65 23.93 8.04
N SER A 86 3.01 24.05 6.88
CA SER A 86 3.64 24.56 5.66
C SER A 86 4.04 26.03 5.77
N LEU A 87 3.25 26.85 6.44
CA LEU A 87 3.59 28.26 6.70
C LEU A 87 4.77 28.36 7.67
N ILE A 88 4.80 27.54 8.73
CA ILE A 88 5.95 27.44 9.64
C ILE A 88 7.20 27.10 8.84
N SER A 89 7.16 26.07 8.00
CA SER A 89 8.30 25.67 7.17
C SER A 89 8.78 26.75 6.22
N LEU A 90 7.84 27.49 5.61
CA LEU A 90 8.17 28.55 4.68
C LEU A 90 8.80 29.78 5.41
N PHE A 91 8.19 30.23 6.51
CA PHE A 91 8.63 31.45 7.20
C PHE A 91 9.89 31.26 8.03
N PHE A 92 10.06 30.10 8.68
CA PHE A 92 11.22 29.85 9.54
C PHE A 92 12.40 29.22 8.82
N PHE A 93 12.16 28.41 7.78
CA PHE A 93 13.20 27.64 7.10
C PHE A 93 13.37 27.99 5.63
N GLY A 94 12.50 28.83 5.05
CA GLY A 94 12.54 29.20 3.63
C GLY A 94 12.27 28.03 2.66
N TYR A 95 11.75 26.90 3.15
CA TYR A 95 11.56 25.67 2.37
C TYR A 95 10.14 25.59 1.81
N LYS A 96 10.03 25.48 0.47
CA LYS A 96 8.76 25.62 -0.23
C LYS A 96 8.01 24.29 -0.45
N LYS A 97 8.68 23.14 -0.31
CA LYS A 97 8.07 21.84 -0.60
C LYS A 97 6.83 21.54 0.24
N PRO A 98 6.79 21.83 1.56
CA PRO A 98 5.58 21.60 2.35
C PRO A 98 4.36 22.34 1.81
N ILE A 99 4.50 23.62 1.39
CA ILE A 99 3.37 24.38 0.86
C ILE A 99 2.89 23.83 -0.48
N LEU A 100 3.79 23.39 -1.35
CA LEU A 100 3.41 22.70 -2.59
C LEU A 100 2.72 21.37 -2.30
N SER A 101 3.12 20.69 -1.23
CA SER A 101 2.55 19.40 -0.83
C SER A 101 1.18 19.52 -0.16
N THR A 102 0.69 20.73 0.15
CA THR A 102 -0.71 20.93 0.62
C THR A 102 -1.72 20.44 -0.41
N ILE A 103 -1.33 20.34 -1.69
CA ILE A 103 -2.15 19.74 -2.75
C ILE A 103 -2.56 18.28 -2.45
N PHE A 104 -1.93 17.62 -1.47
CA PHE A 104 -2.33 16.32 -0.95
C PHE A 104 -3.80 16.27 -0.49
N ILE A 105 -4.39 17.42 -0.21
CA ILE A 105 -5.83 17.52 0.13
C ILE A 105 -6.71 16.96 -1.00
N VAL A 106 -6.30 17.05 -2.27
CA VAL A 106 -7.06 16.55 -3.41
C VAL A 106 -7.14 15.01 -3.38
N PRO A 107 -6.03 14.25 -3.30
CA PRO A 107 -6.08 12.81 -3.06
C PRO A 107 -6.83 12.42 -1.77
N PHE A 108 -6.70 13.21 -0.70
CA PHE A 108 -7.40 12.95 0.54
C PHE A 108 -8.93 13.07 0.39
N ILE A 109 -9.45 14.12 -0.25
CA ILE A 109 -10.88 14.26 -0.57
C ILE A 109 -11.32 13.09 -1.48
N CYS A 110 -10.52 12.77 -2.49
CA CYS A 110 -10.79 11.65 -3.39
C CYS A 110 -10.98 10.35 -2.60
N SER A 111 -10.17 10.08 -1.58
CA SER A 111 -10.30 8.88 -0.74
C SER A 111 -11.66 8.79 -0.02
N ILE A 112 -12.17 9.92 0.48
CA ILE A 112 -13.50 10.00 1.10
C ILE A 112 -14.59 9.72 0.05
N LEU A 113 -14.48 10.30 -1.14
CA LEU A 113 -15.46 10.06 -2.22
C LEU A 113 -15.46 8.59 -2.68
N ILE A 114 -14.30 7.97 -2.82
CA ILE A 114 -14.19 6.52 -3.11
C ILE A 114 -14.92 5.72 -2.04
N SER A 115 -14.68 5.97 -0.78
CA SER A 115 -15.34 5.24 0.32
C SER A 115 -16.86 5.39 0.32
N LYS A 116 -17.39 6.58 -0.03
CA LYS A 116 -18.85 6.81 -0.18
C LYS A 116 -19.45 5.98 -1.31
N VAL A 117 -18.76 5.90 -2.45
CA VAL A 117 -19.21 5.06 -3.58
C VAL A 117 -19.21 3.59 -3.18
N LEU A 118 -18.13 3.10 -2.57
CA LEU A 118 -18.04 1.71 -2.13
C LEU A 118 -19.15 1.37 -1.12
N CYS A 119 -19.46 2.29 -0.21
CA CYS A 119 -20.56 2.11 0.74
C CYS A 119 -21.94 2.01 0.08
N ARG A 120 -22.15 2.70 -1.04
CA ARG A 120 -23.43 2.67 -1.76
C ARG A 120 -23.54 1.51 -2.73
N SER A 121 -22.39 1.00 -3.13
CA SER A 121 -22.31 -0.13 -4.05
C SER A 121 -22.65 -1.44 -3.36
N SER A 122 -23.19 -2.38 -4.12
CA SER A 122 -23.37 -3.72 -3.59
C SER A 122 -22.02 -4.35 -3.28
N THR A 123 -21.91 -5.03 -2.14
CA THR A 123 -20.67 -5.68 -1.71
C THR A 123 -20.18 -6.71 -2.73
N VAL A 124 -21.10 -7.36 -3.44
CA VAL A 124 -20.78 -8.29 -4.54
C VAL A 124 -20.04 -7.58 -5.68
N ASN A 125 -20.48 -6.38 -6.07
CA ASN A 125 -19.82 -5.58 -7.10
C ASN A 125 -18.44 -5.11 -6.65
N VAL A 126 -18.29 -4.72 -5.39
CA VAL A 126 -16.99 -4.32 -4.81
C VAL A 126 -16.01 -5.50 -4.86
N ILE A 127 -16.39 -6.68 -4.33
CA ILE A 127 -15.57 -7.89 -4.35
C ILE A 127 -15.21 -8.28 -5.78
N SER A 128 -16.19 -8.30 -6.68
CA SER A 128 -15.97 -8.66 -8.08
C SER A 128 -15.02 -7.68 -8.79
N SER A 129 -15.10 -6.39 -8.48
CA SER A 129 -14.21 -5.36 -9.04
C SER A 129 -12.77 -5.53 -8.55
N LEU A 130 -12.59 -5.78 -7.25
CA LEU A 130 -11.29 -6.07 -6.66
C LEU A 130 -10.66 -7.33 -7.26
N ASN A 131 -11.44 -8.40 -7.42
CA ASN A 131 -10.99 -9.64 -8.07
C ASN A 131 -10.53 -9.39 -9.51
N VAL A 132 -11.32 -8.65 -10.30
CA VAL A 132 -10.98 -8.33 -11.69
C VAL A 132 -9.68 -7.55 -11.78
N LEU A 133 -9.53 -6.49 -10.97
CA LEU A 133 -8.30 -5.70 -11.00
C LEU A 133 -7.09 -6.48 -10.48
N CYS A 134 -7.23 -7.17 -9.35
CA CYS A 134 -6.14 -7.97 -8.78
C CYS A 134 -5.65 -9.01 -9.80
N PHE A 135 -6.57 -9.70 -10.49
CA PHE A 135 -6.24 -10.67 -11.52
C PHE A 135 -5.62 -10.02 -12.76
N ALA A 136 -6.11 -8.87 -13.19
CA ALA A 136 -5.53 -8.12 -14.32
C ALA A 136 -4.09 -7.68 -14.00
N VAL A 137 -3.85 -7.12 -12.81
CA VAL A 137 -2.50 -6.74 -12.36
C VAL A 137 -1.59 -7.96 -12.24
N LEU A 138 -2.10 -9.10 -11.73
CA LEU A 138 -1.35 -10.36 -11.69
C LEU A 138 -0.93 -10.84 -13.09
N ILE A 139 -1.85 -10.82 -14.05
CA ILE A 139 -1.56 -11.18 -15.45
C ILE A 139 -0.50 -10.25 -16.06
N LEU A 140 -0.60 -8.95 -15.82
CA LEU A 140 0.41 -7.99 -16.30
C LEU A 140 1.82 -8.36 -15.84
N GLY A 141 1.98 -8.81 -14.58
CA GLY A 141 3.27 -9.29 -14.08
C GLY A 141 3.81 -10.49 -14.85
N PHE A 142 2.99 -11.49 -15.13
CA PHE A 142 3.42 -12.65 -15.91
C PHE A 142 3.68 -12.29 -17.38
N LEU A 143 2.83 -11.43 -17.96
CA LEU A 143 3.03 -10.97 -19.33
C LEU A 143 4.33 -10.19 -19.49
N SER A 144 4.73 -9.38 -18.51
CA SER A 144 5.98 -8.61 -18.57
C SER A 144 7.24 -9.51 -18.55
N ILE A 145 7.13 -10.75 -18.02
CA ILE A 145 8.21 -11.73 -18.06
C ILE A 145 8.32 -12.37 -19.47
N ILE A 146 7.16 -12.71 -20.06
CA ILE A 146 7.09 -13.43 -21.34
C ILE A 146 7.27 -12.48 -22.52
N PHE A 147 6.63 -11.33 -22.41
CA PHE A 147 6.62 -10.29 -23.45
C PHE A 147 6.98 -8.95 -22.81
N PRO A 148 8.27 -8.62 -22.67
CA PRO A 148 8.68 -7.32 -22.14
C PRO A 148 8.14 -6.22 -23.06
N PHE A 149 7.18 -5.47 -22.55
CA PHE A 149 6.53 -4.37 -23.26
C PHE A 149 6.94 -3.06 -22.61
N SER A 150 7.88 -2.37 -23.24
CA SER A 150 8.51 -1.15 -22.71
C SER A 150 8.36 0.01 -23.70
N PRO A 151 7.14 0.58 -23.84
CA PRO A 151 6.88 1.65 -24.82
C PRO A 151 7.49 2.98 -24.35
N GLY A 152 8.08 3.74 -25.29
CA GLY A 152 8.61 5.07 -25.03
C GLY A 152 9.70 5.09 -23.95
N ASN A 153 9.53 5.92 -22.93
CA ASN A 153 10.51 6.08 -21.85
C ASN A 153 10.71 4.80 -21.01
N TYR A 154 9.77 3.83 -21.04
CA TYR A 154 9.96 2.54 -20.38
C TYR A 154 11.14 1.75 -20.97
N GLY A 155 11.47 1.94 -22.23
CA GLY A 155 12.62 1.27 -22.84
C GLY A 155 13.99 1.60 -22.22
N ALA A 156 14.07 2.66 -21.42
CA ALA A 156 15.26 3.02 -20.66
C ALA A 156 15.32 2.35 -19.28
N LEU A 157 14.27 1.64 -18.85
CA LEU A 157 14.16 1.00 -17.54
C LEU A 157 14.52 -0.49 -17.65
N GLU A 158 15.41 -0.95 -16.77
CA GLU A 158 15.84 -2.36 -16.76
C GLU A 158 14.82 -3.31 -16.06
N LYS A 159 13.93 -2.77 -15.22
CA LYS A 159 13.06 -3.56 -14.31
C LYS A 159 11.62 -3.06 -14.28
N ASP A 160 11.14 -2.55 -15.39
CA ASP A 160 9.76 -2.08 -15.50
C ASP A 160 8.75 -3.24 -15.57
N VAL A 161 7.54 -2.96 -15.10
CA VAL A 161 6.33 -3.78 -15.32
C VAL A 161 5.24 -2.82 -15.75
N PHE A 162 5.08 -2.62 -17.05
CA PHE A 162 4.08 -1.66 -17.56
C PHE A 162 2.70 -1.84 -16.89
N PRO A 163 2.04 -0.77 -16.38
CA PRO A 163 2.41 0.66 -16.42
C PRO A 163 3.26 1.14 -15.23
N PHE A 164 3.83 0.25 -14.43
CA PHE A 164 4.62 0.58 -13.25
C PHE A 164 6.08 0.88 -13.61
N TYR A 165 6.69 1.83 -12.89
CA TYR A 165 8.07 2.23 -13.06
C TYR A 165 9.06 1.10 -12.75
N GLU A 166 8.78 0.35 -11.68
CA GLU A 166 9.63 -0.75 -11.24
C GLU A 166 8.81 -1.87 -10.58
N GLN A 167 9.42 -3.03 -10.47
CA GLN A 167 8.81 -4.22 -9.87
C GLN A 167 8.33 -4.01 -8.43
N SER A 168 8.95 -3.10 -7.66
CA SER A 168 8.54 -2.81 -6.28
C SER A 168 7.23 -2.01 -6.23
N HIS A 169 7.00 -1.04 -7.13
CA HIS A 169 5.74 -0.32 -7.23
C HIS A 169 4.60 -1.23 -7.70
N TYR A 170 4.90 -2.13 -8.64
CA TYR A 170 3.98 -3.19 -9.04
C TYR A 170 3.63 -4.11 -7.86
N ALA A 171 4.63 -4.51 -7.05
CA ALA A 171 4.44 -5.36 -5.88
C ALA A 171 3.52 -4.71 -4.84
N LEU A 172 3.68 -3.40 -4.57
CA LEU A 172 2.81 -2.65 -3.65
C LEU A 172 1.36 -2.63 -4.14
N ALA A 173 1.13 -2.35 -5.43
CA ALA A 173 -0.22 -2.33 -6.01
C ALA A 173 -0.89 -3.73 -5.97
N LEU A 174 -0.19 -4.77 -6.43
CA LEU A 174 -0.70 -6.14 -6.41
C LEU A 174 -0.94 -6.63 -4.98
N GLY A 175 0.01 -6.39 -4.08
CA GLY A 175 -0.04 -6.87 -2.71
C GLY A 175 -1.23 -6.29 -1.94
N ILE A 176 -1.43 -4.98 -1.97
CA ILE A 176 -2.54 -4.35 -1.23
C ILE A 176 -3.92 -4.76 -1.78
N LEU A 177 -4.03 -4.96 -3.10
CA LEU A 177 -5.25 -5.46 -3.73
C LEU A 177 -5.52 -6.94 -3.39
N ALA A 178 -4.47 -7.74 -3.20
CA ALA A 178 -4.60 -9.16 -2.89
C ALA A 178 -5.19 -9.43 -1.50
N PHE A 179 -4.97 -8.55 -0.50
CA PHE A 179 -5.46 -8.74 0.86
C PHE A 179 -6.98 -8.92 0.94
N PRO A 180 -7.81 -7.97 0.48
CA PRO A 180 -9.26 -8.13 0.50
C PRO A 180 -9.72 -9.29 -0.40
N VAL A 181 -9.05 -9.54 -1.52
CA VAL A 181 -9.37 -10.64 -2.44
C VAL A 181 -9.16 -11.99 -1.76
N VAL A 182 -8.02 -12.21 -1.10
CA VAL A 182 -7.70 -13.47 -0.40
C VAL A 182 -8.70 -13.73 0.73
N LEU A 183 -9.10 -12.71 1.48
CA LEU A 183 -10.03 -12.90 2.60
C LEU A 183 -11.47 -13.17 2.16
N THR A 184 -11.90 -12.63 1.01
CA THR A 184 -13.28 -12.75 0.53
C THR A 184 -13.51 -13.86 -0.51
N SER A 185 -12.45 -14.38 -1.12
CA SER A 185 -12.52 -15.42 -2.16
C SER A 185 -12.59 -16.85 -1.59
N SER A 186 -12.79 -17.84 -2.45
CA SER A 186 -12.72 -19.27 -2.07
C SER A 186 -11.30 -19.66 -1.64
N GLY A 187 -11.17 -20.70 -0.81
CA GLY A 187 -9.87 -21.15 -0.31
C GLY A 187 -8.89 -21.52 -1.42
N LEU A 188 -9.32 -22.29 -2.41
CA LEU A 188 -8.48 -22.68 -3.54
C LEU A 188 -7.98 -21.47 -4.33
N TYR A 189 -8.84 -20.52 -4.61
CA TYR A 189 -8.46 -19.30 -5.32
C TYR A 189 -7.48 -18.45 -4.50
N SER A 190 -7.70 -18.34 -3.20
CA SER A 190 -6.79 -17.62 -2.29
C SER A 190 -5.38 -18.24 -2.28
N PHE A 191 -5.29 -19.56 -2.18
CA PHE A 191 -3.99 -20.25 -2.27
C PHE A 191 -3.34 -20.10 -3.63
N PHE A 192 -4.10 -20.25 -4.71
CA PHE A 192 -3.59 -20.02 -6.06
C PHE A 192 -3.01 -18.61 -6.19
N LEU A 193 -3.71 -17.58 -5.73
CA LEU A 193 -3.25 -16.20 -5.78
C LEU A 193 -1.95 -16.00 -4.98
N ILE A 194 -1.85 -16.57 -3.78
CA ILE A 194 -0.64 -16.50 -2.95
C ILE A 194 0.55 -17.18 -3.65
N ILE A 195 0.35 -18.36 -4.20
CA ILE A 195 1.39 -19.08 -4.93
C ILE A 195 1.86 -18.26 -6.15
N MET A 196 0.94 -17.65 -6.89
CA MET A 196 1.28 -16.81 -8.04
C MET A 196 2.06 -15.56 -7.64
N ILE A 197 1.67 -14.86 -6.56
CA ILE A 197 2.41 -13.71 -6.03
C ILE A 197 3.81 -14.12 -5.57
N PHE A 198 3.91 -15.26 -4.87
CA PHE A 198 5.19 -15.81 -4.43
C PHE A 198 6.10 -16.16 -5.62
N SER A 199 5.54 -16.83 -6.64
CA SER A 199 6.27 -17.17 -7.87
C SER A 199 6.78 -15.94 -8.59
N LEU A 200 5.96 -14.88 -8.71
CA LEU A 200 6.41 -13.60 -9.27
C LEU A 200 7.53 -12.96 -8.43
N GLY A 201 7.44 -13.07 -7.09
CA GLY A 201 8.50 -12.58 -6.20
C GLY A 201 9.85 -13.27 -6.41
N LEU A 202 9.84 -14.56 -6.77
CA LEU A 202 11.05 -15.31 -7.13
C LEU A 202 11.54 -15.00 -8.55
N LEU A 203 10.62 -14.87 -9.50
CA LEU A 203 10.95 -14.58 -10.90
C LEU A 203 11.54 -13.18 -11.08
N PHE A 204 10.95 -12.19 -10.41
CA PHE A 204 11.40 -10.79 -10.42
C PHE A 204 12.50 -10.47 -9.39
N PRO A 205 13.09 -11.42 -8.68
CA PRO A 205 13.78 -11.28 -7.40
C PRO A 205 13.30 -10.05 -6.56
N ASN A 206 12.06 -10.13 -6.06
CA ASN A 206 11.43 -9.00 -5.37
C ASN A 206 10.99 -9.37 -3.94
N LEU A 207 11.74 -8.89 -2.93
CA LEU A 207 11.49 -9.16 -1.53
C LEU A 207 10.09 -8.69 -1.08
N THR A 208 9.60 -7.56 -1.59
CA THR A 208 8.28 -7.02 -1.22
C THR A 208 7.15 -7.97 -1.59
N MET A 209 7.21 -8.63 -2.77
CA MET A 209 6.23 -9.64 -3.16
C MET A 209 6.26 -10.87 -2.26
N ILE A 210 7.46 -11.33 -1.89
CA ILE A 210 7.63 -12.48 -0.99
C ILE A 210 7.01 -12.16 0.37
N VAL A 211 7.26 -10.96 0.91
CA VAL A 211 6.67 -10.53 2.18
C VAL A 211 5.14 -10.45 2.07
N PHE A 212 4.58 -9.96 0.96
CA PHE A 212 3.14 -9.99 0.75
C PHE A 212 2.58 -11.42 0.73
N ALA A 213 3.22 -12.35 0.03
CA ALA A 213 2.78 -13.74 -0.01
C ALA A 213 2.80 -14.40 1.39
N ILE A 214 3.84 -14.14 2.18
CA ILE A 214 3.96 -14.61 3.57
C ILE A 214 2.83 -13.99 4.43
N ALA A 215 2.62 -12.68 4.35
CA ALA A 215 1.60 -11.98 5.12
C ALA A 215 0.17 -12.38 4.74
N LEU A 216 -0.09 -12.74 3.48
CA LEU A 216 -1.39 -13.22 3.00
C LEU A 216 -1.74 -14.63 3.49
N THR A 217 -0.75 -15.47 3.78
CA THR A 217 -0.95 -16.88 4.14
C THR A 217 -1.84 -17.07 5.38
N PRO A 218 -1.61 -16.40 6.52
CA PRO A 218 -2.48 -16.48 7.69
C PRO A 218 -3.93 -16.07 7.37
N ILE A 219 -4.10 -15.09 6.50
CA ILE A 219 -5.43 -14.59 6.09
C ILE A 219 -6.19 -15.63 5.29
N ALA A 220 -5.53 -16.30 4.35
CA ALA A 220 -6.15 -17.38 3.57
C ALA A 220 -6.58 -18.55 4.47
N LEU A 221 -5.79 -18.82 5.51
CA LEU A 221 -6.01 -19.93 6.43
C LEU A 221 -7.05 -19.64 7.52
N ALA A 222 -7.43 -18.38 7.72
CA ALA A 222 -8.34 -17.95 8.79
C ALA A 222 -9.67 -18.71 8.83
N ARG A 223 -10.15 -19.18 7.68
CA ARG A 223 -11.41 -19.91 7.51
C ARG A 223 -11.37 -21.38 7.94
N TYR A 224 -10.16 -21.98 8.04
CA TYR A 224 -10.01 -23.43 8.26
C TYR A 224 -9.83 -23.82 9.73
N GLY A 225 -9.69 -22.85 10.63
CA GLY A 225 -9.43 -23.10 12.04
C GLY A 225 -7.96 -23.37 12.37
N SER A 226 -7.63 -23.36 13.66
CA SER A 226 -6.23 -23.30 14.12
C SER A 226 -5.35 -24.49 13.73
N LYS A 227 -5.88 -25.75 13.77
CA LYS A 227 -5.04 -26.94 13.51
C LYS A 227 -4.56 -27.03 12.05
N ILE A 228 -5.49 -26.80 11.10
CA ILE A 228 -5.16 -26.80 9.67
C ILE A 228 -4.27 -25.59 9.35
N TYR A 229 -4.51 -24.46 9.99
CA TYR A 229 -3.72 -23.26 9.90
C TYR A 229 -2.23 -23.51 10.15
N TYR A 230 -1.87 -24.11 11.30
CA TYR A 230 -0.47 -24.39 11.63
C TYR A 230 0.18 -25.42 10.67
N SER A 231 -0.57 -26.45 10.27
CA SER A 231 -0.06 -27.46 9.34
C SER A 231 0.25 -26.89 7.95
N LEU A 232 -0.61 -25.98 7.45
CA LEU A 232 -0.40 -25.36 6.15
C LEU A 232 0.69 -24.28 6.17
N ILE A 233 0.84 -23.54 7.28
CA ILE A 233 1.98 -22.64 7.46
C ILE A 233 3.29 -23.43 7.46
N LEU A 234 3.35 -24.55 8.19
CA LEU A 234 4.52 -25.42 8.20
C LEU A 234 4.83 -25.96 6.81
N LEU A 235 3.81 -26.43 6.09
CA LEU A 235 3.97 -26.92 4.71
C LEU A 235 4.47 -25.81 3.79
N LEU A 236 3.90 -24.62 3.86
CA LEU A 236 4.35 -23.47 3.06
C LEU A 236 5.80 -23.12 3.39
N PHE A 237 6.16 -23.10 4.67
CA PHE A 237 7.55 -22.85 5.11
C PHE A 237 8.52 -23.91 4.56
N LEU A 238 8.14 -25.19 4.58
CA LEU A 238 8.94 -26.28 4.00
C LEU A 238 9.10 -26.14 2.48
N VAL A 239 8.03 -25.78 1.77
CA VAL A 239 8.08 -25.53 0.32
C VAL A 239 9.00 -24.34 0.00
N ILE A 240 8.90 -23.25 0.76
CA ILE A 240 9.78 -22.10 0.62
C ILE A 240 11.23 -22.50 0.86
N LEU A 241 11.50 -23.22 1.95
CA LEU A 241 12.84 -23.70 2.28
C LEU A 241 13.41 -24.59 1.16
N LEU A 242 12.60 -25.47 0.60
CA LEU A 242 13.02 -26.39 -0.48
C LEU A 242 13.33 -25.59 -1.78
N ILE A 243 12.53 -24.60 -2.11
CA ILE A 243 12.79 -23.71 -3.25
C ILE A 243 14.06 -22.89 -3.03
N VAL A 244 14.25 -22.35 -1.82
CA VAL A 244 15.46 -21.58 -1.46
C VAL A 244 16.72 -22.46 -1.58
N LEU A 245 16.66 -23.69 -1.10
CA LEU A 245 17.79 -24.64 -1.21
C LEU A 245 18.08 -25.06 -2.67
N THR A 246 17.06 -25.05 -3.53
CA THR A 246 17.21 -25.45 -4.95
C THR A 246 17.75 -24.31 -5.83
N TYR A 247 17.56 -23.05 -5.40
CA TYR A 247 17.95 -21.86 -6.16
C TYR A 247 18.96 -21.00 -5.38
N SER A 248 20.11 -21.59 -5.02
CA SER A 248 21.14 -20.94 -4.17
C SER A 248 21.60 -19.57 -4.69
N ASP A 249 21.77 -19.39 -6.00
CA ASP A 249 22.24 -18.13 -6.59
C ASP A 249 21.27 -16.95 -6.36
N LYS A 250 19.96 -17.24 -6.27
CA LYS A 250 18.96 -16.23 -5.91
C LYS A 250 18.88 -15.98 -4.40
N LEU A 251 19.33 -16.93 -3.60
CA LEU A 251 19.38 -16.77 -2.15
C LEU A 251 20.34 -15.65 -1.75
N ASP A 252 21.52 -15.61 -2.33
CA ASP A 252 22.51 -14.56 -2.06
C ASP A 252 21.94 -13.17 -2.34
N TYR A 253 21.19 -13.01 -3.44
CA TYR A 253 20.47 -11.77 -3.75
C TYR A 253 19.49 -11.33 -2.64
N PHE A 254 18.78 -12.26 -2.01
CA PHE A 254 17.86 -11.94 -0.90
C PHE A 254 18.62 -11.73 0.41
N LEU A 255 19.67 -12.50 0.67
CA LEU A 255 20.50 -12.36 1.87
C LEU A 255 21.23 -11.03 1.92
N GLU A 256 21.80 -10.57 0.80
CA GLU A 256 22.40 -9.24 0.68
C GLU A 256 21.43 -8.11 1.01
N ARG A 257 20.14 -8.29 0.73
CA ARG A 257 19.11 -7.28 1.02
C ARG A 257 18.58 -7.34 2.45
N ILE A 258 18.77 -8.44 3.16
CA ILE A 258 18.38 -8.60 4.56
C ILE A 258 19.55 -8.23 5.49
N ASN A 259 20.80 -8.36 5.03
CA ASN A 259 21.98 -7.95 5.79
C ASN A 259 22.19 -6.42 5.69
N PHE A 260 21.44 -5.66 6.49
CA PHE A 260 21.41 -4.19 6.41
C PHE A 260 22.72 -3.53 6.89
N LEU A 261 23.54 -4.22 7.70
CA LEU A 261 24.70 -3.60 8.38
C LEU A 261 25.98 -3.63 7.53
N GLU A 262 26.12 -4.61 6.65
CA GLU A 262 27.34 -4.85 5.87
C GLU A 262 27.10 -4.86 4.35
N SER A 263 25.89 -4.56 3.93
CA SER A 263 25.52 -4.64 2.51
C SER A 263 25.87 -3.36 1.76
N GLU A 264 26.48 -3.51 0.59
CA GLU A 264 26.63 -2.44 -0.43
C GLU A 264 25.38 -2.34 -1.33
N ASN A 265 24.38 -3.18 -1.10
CA ASN A 265 23.15 -3.19 -1.91
C ASN A 265 22.31 -1.95 -1.65
N LEU A 266 21.97 -1.21 -2.72
CA LEU A 266 21.23 0.04 -2.65
C LEU A 266 19.92 -0.09 -1.84
N THR A 267 19.17 -1.20 -1.99
CA THR A 267 17.90 -1.38 -1.28
C THR A 267 18.10 -1.50 0.23
N ALA A 268 19.14 -2.23 0.66
CA ALA A 268 19.50 -2.36 2.07
C ALA A 268 19.99 -1.03 2.65
N LEU A 269 20.84 -0.32 1.91
CA LEU A 269 21.35 1.00 2.31
C LEU A 269 20.23 2.04 2.44
N VAL A 270 19.28 2.08 1.50
CA VAL A 270 18.11 2.98 1.57
C VAL A 270 17.21 2.64 2.77
N TYR A 271 17.07 1.37 3.11
CA TYR A 271 16.32 0.97 4.30
C TYR A 271 17.04 1.36 5.59
N LEU A 272 18.36 1.14 5.67
CA LEU A 272 19.21 1.60 6.78
C LEU A 272 19.19 3.13 6.92
N GLN A 273 19.28 3.85 5.80
CA GLN A 273 19.15 5.31 5.76
C GLN A 273 17.83 5.77 6.40
N GLY A 274 16.72 5.10 6.11
CA GLY A 274 15.43 5.42 6.70
C GLY A 274 15.45 5.33 8.24
N TRP A 275 16.01 4.26 8.79
CA TRP A 275 16.18 4.12 10.24
C TRP A 275 17.10 5.19 10.86
N GLN A 276 18.20 5.50 10.19
CA GLN A 276 19.14 6.52 10.66
C GLN A 276 18.48 7.93 10.62
N LEU A 277 17.79 8.28 9.52
CA LEU A 277 17.04 9.52 9.41
C LEU A 277 16.00 9.67 10.51
N LEU A 278 15.25 8.59 10.82
CA LEU A 278 14.26 8.56 11.88
C LEU A 278 14.91 8.87 13.25
N ILE A 279 16.00 8.17 13.58
CA ILE A 279 16.67 8.31 14.89
C ILE A 279 17.27 9.72 15.03
N GLU A 280 17.99 10.20 14.03
CA GLU A 280 18.65 11.52 14.10
C GLU A 280 17.61 12.66 14.05
N SER A 281 16.55 12.56 13.24
CA SER A 281 15.45 13.54 13.24
C SER A 281 14.78 13.65 14.61
N LEU A 282 14.57 12.54 15.32
CA LEU A 282 14.02 12.56 16.67
C LEU A 282 14.97 13.23 17.68
N LYS A 283 16.27 12.97 17.57
CA LYS A 283 17.28 13.59 18.46
C LYS A 283 17.35 15.10 18.21
N ASP A 284 17.50 15.52 16.95
CA ASP A 284 17.70 16.92 16.58
C ASP A 284 16.46 17.77 16.88
N SER A 285 15.27 17.19 16.77
CA SER A 285 14.00 17.85 17.07
C SER A 285 13.53 17.70 18.52
N ASN A 286 14.31 17.07 19.40
CA ASN A 286 13.87 16.71 20.76
C ASN A 286 12.54 15.94 20.79
N GLY A 287 12.32 15.08 19.80
CA GLY A 287 11.12 14.24 19.69
C GLY A 287 9.89 14.90 19.07
N VAL A 288 9.95 16.17 18.67
CA VAL A 288 8.80 16.86 18.05
C VAL A 288 8.63 16.45 16.57
N GLY A 289 9.75 16.12 15.91
CA GLY A 289 9.81 15.90 14.45
C GLY A 289 10.25 17.17 13.72
N ILE A 290 10.71 16.98 12.47
CA ILE A 290 11.26 18.08 11.68
C ILE A 290 10.20 18.85 10.86
N GLY A 291 8.93 18.40 10.88
CA GLY A 291 7.80 19.00 10.14
C GLY A 291 7.44 18.25 8.85
N PHE A 292 6.21 18.47 8.39
CA PHE A 292 5.64 17.83 7.21
C PHE A 292 6.46 18.12 5.94
N GLN A 293 6.83 17.08 5.21
CA GLN A 293 7.60 17.15 3.96
C GLN A 293 8.97 17.87 4.09
N MET A 294 9.57 17.82 5.30
CA MET A 294 10.86 18.46 5.57
C MET A 294 12.05 17.52 5.36
N LEU A 295 11.84 16.21 5.17
CA LEU A 295 12.91 15.32 4.72
C LEU A 295 13.45 15.75 3.36
N GLY A 296 14.78 15.69 3.19
CA GLY A 296 15.48 16.21 2.02
C GLY A 296 15.72 17.72 2.03
N SER A 297 15.24 18.47 3.06
CA SER A 297 15.58 19.86 3.27
C SER A 297 16.96 20.02 3.92
N ASN A 298 17.44 21.26 4.00
CA ASN A 298 18.71 21.62 4.67
C ASN A 298 18.69 21.43 6.19
N ILE A 299 17.52 21.23 6.80
CA ILE A 299 17.37 20.91 8.24
C ILE A 299 17.24 19.42 8.49
N ALA A 300 17.05 18.61 7.45
CA ALA A 300 17.07 17.16 7.61
C ALA A 300 18.48 16.69 7.99
N PRO A 301 18.62 15.76 8.94
CA PRO A 301 19.93 15.27 9.33
C PRO A 301 20.66 14.60 8.16
N ASN A 302 21.98 14.80 8.07
CA ASN A 302 22.81 13.94 7.23
C ASN A 302 23.14 12.67 8.01
N VAL A 303 23.09 11.52 7.35
CA VAL A 303 23.30 10.23 8.00
C VAL A 303 24.33 9.38 7.24
N PRO A 304 25.11 8.52 7.95
CA PRO A 304 26.18 7.75 7.33
C PRO A 304 25.77 6.93 6.11
N ALA A 305 24.57 6.35 6.12
CA ALA A 305 24.08 5.58 4.96
C ALA A 305 23.89 6.47 3.71
N THR A 306 23.55 7.75 3.87
CA THR A 306 23.49 8.71 2.77
C THR A 306 24.86 8.92 2.14
N ASP A 307 25.91 9.09 2.95
CA ASP A 307 27.27 9.29 2.47
C ASP A 307 27.77 8.05 1.72
N VAL A 308 27.48 6.84 2.23
CA VAL A 308 27.80 5.58 1.56
C VAL A 308 27.08 5.46 0.23
N ILE A 309 25.78 5.75 0.17
CA ILE A 309 25.00 5.74 -1.07
C ILE A 309 25.61 6.72 -2.08
N GLN A 310 25.94 7.92 -1.66
CA GLN A 310 26.53 8.93 -2.55
C GLN A 310 27.91 8.53 -3.03
N ALA A 311 28.73 7.90 -2.18
CA ALA A 311 30.04 7.40 -2.56
C ALA A 311 29.99 6.25 -3.59
N LEU A 312 29.04 5.31 -3.42
CA LEU A 312 28.90 4.13 -4.29
C LEU A 312 28.17 4.45 -5.60
N TYR A 313 27.15 5.31 -5.56
CA TYR A 313 26.23 5.52 -6.69
C TYR A 313 26.28 6.92 -7.29
N GLY A 314 27.11 7.82 -6.74
CA GLY A 314 27.32 9.19 -7.26
C GLY A 314 26.15 10.15 -7.02
N LYS A 315 25.04 9.71 -6.39
CA LYS A 315 23.88 10.52 -6.07
C LYS A 315 23.14 9.98 -4.83
N SER A 316 22.40 10.83 -4.17
CA SER A 316 21.52 10.44 -3.09
C SER A 316 20.20 9.83 -3.62
N PHE A 317 19.66 8.84 -2.91
CA PHE A 317 18.40 8.19 -3.24
C PHE A 317 17.43 8.26 -2.06
N ASN A 318 16.15 8.46 -2.34
CA ASN A 318 15.03 8.37 -1.40
C ASN A 318 15.16 9.21 -0.12
N LEU A 319 15.99 10.26 -0.10
CA LEU A 319 16.11 11.16 1.05
C LEU A 319 14.77 11.77 1.44
N GLU A 320 14.00 12.24 0.45
CA GLU A 320 12.73 12.90 0.66
C GLU A 320 11.62 11.94 1.10
N ASP A 321 11.72 10.66 0.75
CA ASP A 321 10.74 9.62 1.08
C ASP A 321 11.13 8.80 2.32
N GLY A 322 12.35 8.99 2.85
CA GLY A 322 12.82 8.34 4.06
C GLY A 322 12.99 6.81 3.94
N GLY A 323 13.06 6.29 2.70
CA GLY A 323 13.21 4.85 2.42
C GLY A 323 11.94 4.01 2.64
N PHE A 324 11.17 4.24 3.70
CA PHE A 324 9.87 3.65 3.98
C PHE A 324 8.98 4.61 4.77
N LEU A 325 7.66 4.47 4.62
CA LEU A 325 6.72 5.49 5.09
C LEU A 325 6.72 5.69 6.61
N ALA A 326 6.96 4.64 7.41
CA ALA A 326 7.05 4.80 8.87
C ALA A 326 8.25 5.66 9.29
N ALA A 327 9.40 5.50 8.62
CA ALA A 327 10.56 6.36 8.87
C ALA A 327 10.22 7.82 8.58
N LYS A 328 9.59 8.09 7.42
CA LYS A 328 9.14 9.44 7.06
C LYS A 328 8.17 10.02 8.08
N LEU A 329 7.11 9.27 8.45
CA LEU A 329 6.12 9.72 9.42
C LEU A 329 6.74 10.04 10.79
N ILE A 330 7.65 9.20 11.27
CA ILE A 330 8.29 9.41 12.58
C ILE A 330 9.29 10.56 12.51
N SER A 331 10.09 10.66 11.45
CA SER A 331 11.02 11.78 11.27
C SER A 331 10.30 13.12 11.24
N GLU A 332 9.19 13.20 10.52
CA GLU A 332 8.46 14.44 10.29
C GLU A 332 7.54 14.83 11.45
N PHE A 333 6.86 13.86 12.09
CA PHE A 333 5.88 14.12 13.17
C PHE A 333 6.34 13.68 14.57
N GLY A 334 7.56 13.22 14.72
CA GLY A 334 8.16 12.90 16.01
C GLY A 334 7.35 11.87 16.81
N ILE A 335 7.08 12.20 18.09
CA ILE A 335 6.33 11.33 19.00
C ILE A 335 4.91 11.01 18.50
N PHE A 336 4.24 11.92 17.79
CA PHE A 336 2.94 11.65 17.17
C PHE A 336 3.07 10.59 16.07
N GLY A 337 4.14 10.66 15.26
CA GLY A 337 4.47 9.63 14.28
C GLY A 337 4.71 8.26 14.93
N ILE A 338 5.47 8.22 16.04
CA ILE A 338 5.70 6.99 16.83
C ILE A 338 4.37 6.41 17.31
N LEU A 339 3.52 7.23 17.95
CA LEU A 339 2.23 6.78 18.48
C LEU A 339 1.33 6.24 17.37
N LEU A 340 1.27 6.90 16.22
CA LEU A 340 0.47 6.48 15.08
C LEU A 340 0.97 5.16 14.50
N VAL A 341 2.27 5.05 14.21
CA VAL A 341 2.86 3.84 13.64
C VAL A 341 2.76 2.67 14.62
N THR A 342 3.09 2.87 15.91
CA THR A 342 3.01 1.83 16.92
C THR A 342 1.57 1.35 17.12
N SER A 343 0.60 2.28 17.21
CA SER A 343 -0.82 1.93 17.33
C SER A 343 -1.30 1.12 16.13
N PHE A 344 -0.87 1.48 14.93
CA PHE A 344 -1.20 0.73 13.71
C PHE A 344 -0.58 -0.67 13.71
N VAL A 345 0.71 -0.80 14.04
CA VAL A 345 1.39 -2.09 14.15
C VAL A 345 0.72 -2.99 15.18
N LEU A 346 0.37 -2.46 16.35
CA LEU A 346 -0.37 -3.20 17.38
C LEU A 346 -1.74 -3.67 16.88
N LEU A 347 -2.47 -2.82 16.16
CA LEU A 347 -3.75 -3.19 15.54
C LEU A 347 -3.56 -4.36 14.56
N VAL A 348 -2.53 -4.33 13.73
CA VAL A 348 -2.23 -5.41 12.78
C VAL A 348 -1.84 -6.69 13.51
N ILE A 349 -1.01 -6.61 14.55
CA ILE A 349 -0.66 -7.78 15.38
C ILE A 349 -1.93 -8.41 15.98
N VAL A 350 -2.79 -7.59 16.58
CA VAL A 350 -4.08 -8.07 17.14
C VAL A 350 -4.96 -8.70 16.07
N PHE A 351 -4.97 -8.12 14.85
CA PHE A 351 -5.69 -8.72 13.73
C PHE A 351 -5.15 -10.12 13.40
N TYR A 352 -3.83 -10.29 13.25
CA TYR A 352 -3.25 -11.60 12.94
C TYR A 352 -3.48 -12.65 14.05
N ILE A 353 -3.37 -12.25 15.32
CA ILE A 353 -3.66 -13.14 16.45
C ILE A 353 -5.14 -13.59 16.45
N LYS A 354 -6.04 -12.70 16.04
CA LYS A 354 -7.50 -12.93 16.10
C LYS A 354 -8.13 -13.17 14.72
N VAL A 355 -7.35 -13.36 13.66
CA VAL A 355 -7.82 -13.39 12.28
C VAL A 355 -8.94 -14.41 12.05
N THR A 356 -8.81 -15.62 12.62
CA THR A 356 -9.84 -16.65 12.52
C THR A 356 -11.15 -16.23 13.22
N LYS A 357 -11.05 -15.62 14.42
CA LYS A 357 -12.22 -15.13 15.16
C LYS A 357 -12.87 -13.97 14.42
N ILE A 358 -12.08 -13.03 13.93
CA ILE A 358 -12.56 -11.87 13.15
C ILE A 358 -13.27 -12.34 11.88
N TYR A 359 -12.69 -13.31 11.16
CA TYR A 359 -13.31 -13.91 9.99
C TYR A 359 -14.69 -14.53 10.34
N LEU A 360 -14.79 -15.32 11.40
CA LEU A 360 -16.04 -15.98 11.80
C LEU A 360 -17.12 -15.00 12.22
N ILE A 361 -16.75 -13.90 12.91
CA ILE A 361 -17.70 -12.88 13.34
C ILE A 361 -18.18 -12.05 12.14
N TRP A 362 -17.28 -11.63 11.27
CA TRP A 362 -17.60 -10.71 10.18
C TRP A 362 -17.85 -11.40 8.83
N TYR A 363 -17.93 -12.72 8.83
CA TYR A 363 -18.28 -13.47 7.62
C TYR A 363 -19.58 -13.01 6.95
N ARG A 364 -20.55 -12.56 7.76
CA ARG A 364 -21.84 -12.01 7.29
C ARG A 364 -21.76 -10.53 6.87
N HIS A 365 -20.65 -9.87 7.16
CA HIS A 365 -20.38 -8.45 6.88
C HIS A 365 -19.11 -8.31 6.03
N PRO A 366 -19.13 -8.77 4.77
CA PRO A 366 -17.92 -8.80 3.92
C PRO A 366 -17.35 -7.41 3.66
N GLU A 367 -18.14 -6.34 3.76
CA GLU A 367 -17.66 -4.94 3.72
C GLU A 367 -16.65 -4.63 4.82
N LEU A 368 -16.86 -5.14 6.04
CA LEU A 368 -15.91 -4.98 7.15
C LEU A 368 -14.65 -5.81 6.91
N LEU A 369 -14.78 -7.02 6.35
CA LEU A 369 -13.64 -7.86 5.99
C LEU A 369 -12.77 -7.22 4.91
N ILE A 370 -13.38 -6.66 3.86
CA ILE A 370 -12.66 -5.94 2.78
C ILE A 370 -11.86 -4.78 3.37
N SER A 371 -12.52 -3.96 4.19
CA SER A 371 -11.88 -2.79 4.79
C SER A 371 -10.69 -3.18 5.64
N VAL A 372 -10.86 -4.09 6.59
CA VAL A 372 -9.80 -4.47 7.53
C VAL A 372 -8.67 -5.19 6.81
N ALA A 373 -8.97 -6.07 5.84
CA ALA A 373 -7.94 -6.72 5.06
C ALA A 373 -7.05 -5.70 4.31
N SER A 374 -7.68 -4.72 3.64
CA SER A 374 -6.94 -3.66 2.95
C SER A 374 -6.12 -2.78 3.91
N ILE A 375 -6.69 -2.45 5.08
CA ILE A 375 -5.98 -1.69 6.13
C ILE A 375 -4.73 -2.47 6.59
N VAL A 376 -4.88 -3.76 6.86
CA VAL A 376 -3.76 -4.62 7.30
C VAL A 376 -2.70 -4.75 6.20
N GLY A 377 -3.12 -4.87 4.94
CA GLY A 377 -2.21 -4.96 3.80
C GLY A 377 -1.28 -3.76 3.64
N PHE A 378 -1.69 -2.59 4.13
CA PHE A 378 -0.87 -1.38 4.11
C PHE A 378 0.39 -1.45 4.99
N LEU A 379 0.45 -2.42 5.93
CA LEU A 379 1.64 -2.61 6.79
C LEU A 379 2.93 -2.78 5.98
N VAL A 380 2.88 -3.47 4.85
CA VAL A 380 4.06 -3.73 4.02
C VAL A 380 4.62 -2.43 3.43
N GLU A 381 3.75 -1.55 2.92
CA GLU A 381 4.18 -0.23 2.46
C GLU A 381 4.68 0.64 3.61
N LEU A 382 3.98 0.63 4.74
CA LEU A 382 4.37 1.41 5.90
C LEU A 382 5.77 1.05 6.41
N MET A 383 6.10 -0.25 6.48
CA MET A 383 7.30 -0.74 7.20
C MET A 383 8.45 -1.17 6.31
N LEU A 384 8.21 -1.52 5.03
CA LEU A 384 9.25 -2.11 4.19
C LEU A 384 9.60 -1.29 2.96
N ARG A 385 8.62 -0.72 2.28
CA ARG A 385 8.84 0.02 1.04
C ARG A 385 7.78 1.08 0.86
N GLY A 386 8.12 2.32 1.14
CA GLY A 386 7.23 3.46 0.91
C GLY A 386 7.67 4.27 -0.32
N VAL A 387 6.72 5.00 -0.87
CA VAL A 387 6.91 5.97 -1.95
C VAL A 387 6.45 7.36 -1.51
N GLY A 388 6.55 7.62 -0.21
CA GLY A 388 6.11 8.86 0.40
C GLY A 388 4.58 8.98 0.54
N TYR A 389 4.10 10.20 0.79
CA TYR A 389 2.66 10.44 1.00
C TYR A 389 1.82 10.38 -0.27
N PHE A 390 2.43 10.56 -1.44
CA PHE A 390 1.72 10.53 -2.71
C PHE A 390 1.71 9.11 -3.31
N SER A 391 1.25 8.14 -2.51
CA SER A 391 1.14 6.75 -2.88
C SER A 391 -0.32 6.36 -3.19
N PRO A 392 -0.60 5.64 -4.30
CA PRO A 392 -1.91 5.07 -4.56
C PRO A 392 -2.41 4.17 -3.43
N SER A 393 -1.52 3.41 -2.82
CA SER A 393 -1.84 2.49 -1.72
C SER A 393 -2.24 3.25 -0.45
N LEU A 394 -1.62 4.41 -0.16
CA LEU A 394 -2.03 5.27 0.96
C LEU A 394 -3.43 5.83 0.74
N ILE A 395 -3.76 6.28 -0.47
CA ILE A 395 -5.11 6.77 -0.80
C ILE A 395 -6.13 5.64 -0.68
N TRP A 396 -5.79 4.44 -1.13
CA TRP A 396 -6.62 3.25 -0.93
C TRP A 396 -6.79 2.93 0.56
N PHE A 397 -5.70 2.94 1.34
CA PHE A 397 -5.75 2.73 2.79
C PHE A 397 -6.70 3.73 3.48
N ILE A 398 -6.55 5.03 3.21
CA ILE A 398 -7.43 6.07 3.75
C ILE A 398 -8.89 5.81 3.33
N SER A 399 -9.12 5.45 2.06
CA SER A 399 -10.46 5.09 1.57
C SER A 399 -11.06 3.92 2.34
N MET A 400 -10.25 2.90 2.67
CA MET A 400 -10.70 1.73 3.41
C MET A 400 -10.97 2.02 4.90
N VAL A 401 -10.22 2.95 5.49
CA VAL A 401 -10.49 3.45 6.85
C VAL A 401 -11.88 4.12 6.89
N PHE A 402 -12.16 5.04 5.97
CA PHE A 402 -13.49 5.67 5.88
C PHE A 402 -14.59 4.66 5.55
N TYR A 403 -14.32 3.72 4.64
CA TYR A 403 -15.26 2.67 4.27
C TYR A 403 -15.63 1.80 5.49
N PHE A 404 -14.66 1.46 6.34
CA PHE A 404 -14.88 0.73 7.57
C PHE A 404 -15.83 1.47 8.52
N PHE A 405 -15.57 2.76 8.78
CA PHE A 405 -16.40 3.55 9.68
C PHE A 405 -17.83 3.71 9.16
N TYR A 406 -18.02 3.98 7.88
CA TYR A 406 -19.34 4.12 7.27
C TYR A 406 -20.12 2.79 7.25
N SER A 407 -19.44 1.67 6.98
CA SER A 407 -20.07 0.33 6.96
C SER A 407 -20.46 -0.11 8.36
N ARG A 408 -19.62 0.12 9.38
CA ARG A 408 -19.92 -0.22 10.76
C ARG A 408 -21.16 0.52 11.30
N GLY A 409 -21.34 1.78 10.92
CA GLY A 409 -22.52 2.55 11.28
C GLY A 409 -23.82 1.90 10.77
N ARG A 410 -23.79 1.27 9.59
CA ARG A 410 -24.98 0.58 9.04
C ARG A 410 -25.30 -0.73 9.74
N VAL A 411 -24.29 -1.52 10.11
CA VAL A 411 -24.48 -2.81 10.81
C VAL A 411 -25.17 -2.58 12.14
N ASN A 412 -24.76 -1.57 12.91
CA ASN A 412 -25.34 -1.26 14.22
C ASN A 412 -26.80 -0.76 14.16
N TYR A 413 -27.31 -0.32 13.01
CA TYR A 413 -28.70 0.09 12.85
C TYR A 413 -29.65 -1.06 12.46
N HIS A 414 -29.10 -2.23 12.12
CA HIS A 414 -29.87 -3.40 11.67
C HIS A 414 -29.85 -4.56 12.68
N GLU A 415 -29.04 -4.49 13.74
CA GLU A 415 -29.08 -5.35 14.92
C GLU A 415 -29.96 -4.72 16.02
#